data_6b26732ec187bb214ac3718ec0d39160
#
_entry.id   6b26732ec187bb214ac3718ec0d39160
#
_cell.length_a   1.000
_cell.length_b   1.000
_cell.length_c   1.000
_cell.angle_alpha   90.00
_cell.angle_beta   90.00
_cell.angle_gamma   90.00
#
_symmetry.space_group_name_H-M   'P 1'
#
loop_
_entity.id
_entity.type
_entity.pdbx_description
1 polymer ?
#
loop_
_entity_poly.entity_id
_entity_poly.type
_entity_poly.pdbx_seq_one_letter_code
_entity_poly.pdbx_strand_id
1 'polypeptide(L)'
;MELLGSEKYGGICPGIMMALHTWGRKLDLHPHMHCLVSAGGLTKQGDWRALGNFLVPGDVIRTLFRGKFQALIKQGFERGELVLPQDLSTSGFWQLYRRAYKKTWCVRIQERYEHGKGVACYLARYCKGGPLHPKQLVMIDNRQVHMSYLDHRDKRVKTQGLKREEFFKRYLSHIPVDGLHTVRHFGLYAPASKARHARCAAHVGTLTGVDPSYGERLKAMLICCRECGSAMRLSYQRWRAEKGISINKESLQDRASGPVQQVDESVHATALRETDRPPPSWAPIFFGLNA
;
A
#
# COMPACT_ATOMS: atom_id res chain seq x y z
N MET A 1 -14.87 7.33 4.19
CA MET A 1 -15.86 7.06 5.22
C MET A 1 -17.15 7.86 5.00
N GLU A 2 -17.07 9.18 4.96
CA GLU A 2 -18.21 10.10 4.86
C GLU A 2 -19.14 9.81 3.67
N LEU A 3 -18.60 9.63 2.48
CA LEU A 3 -19.43 9.32 1.30
C LEU A 3 -20.19 7.99 1.46
N LEU A 4 -19.48 6.91 1.77
CA LEU A 4 -20.09 5.59 1.89
C LEU A 4 -21.02 5.46 3.11
N GLY A 5 -20.84 6.31 4.13
CA GLY A 5 -21.76 6.44 5.27
C GLY A 5 -23.06 7.19 4.95
N SER A 6 -23.13 7.88 3.81
CA SER A 6 -24.34 8.51 3.32
C SER A 6 -25.27 7.48 2.68
N GLU A 7 -26.57 7.57 2.93
CA GLU A 7 -27.58 6.68 2.34
C GLU A 7 -27.54 6.68 0.81
N LYS A 8 -27.23 7.84 0.21
CA LYS A 8 -27.04 7.97 -1.25
C LYS A 8 -25.98 7.02 -1.82
N TYR A 9 -24.94 6.70 -1.02
CA TYR A 9 -23.82 5.86 -1.46
C TYR A 9 -23.69 4.57 -0.65
N GLY A 10 -24.78 4.11 -0.10
CA GLY A 10 -24.89 2.81 0.54
C GLY A 10 -25.17 2.82 2.04
N GLY A 11 -24.96 3.93 2.76
CA GLY A 11 -25.25 4.03 4.19
C GLY A 11 -24.43 3.07 5.05
N ILE A 12 -23.19 2.79 4.66
CA ILE A 12 -22.35 1.74 5.27
C ILE A 12 -21.07 2.30 5.88
N CYS A 13 -20.56 1.56 6.84
CA CYS A 13 -19.19 1.68 7.35
C CYS A 13 -18.32 0.61 6.67
N PRO A 14 -17.55 0.95 5.62
CA PRO A 14 -16.66 -0.01 4.96
C PRO A 14 -15.37 -0.24 5.75
N GLY A 15 -14.63 -1.28 5.38
CA GLY A 15 -13.22 -1.41 5.74
C GLY A 15 -12.36 -0.71 4.69
N ILE A 16 -11.42 0.15 5.13
CA ILE A 16 -10.50 0.84 4.24
C ILE A 16 -9.07 0.64 4.76
N MET A 17 -8.18 0.22 3.86
CA MET A 17 -6.75 0.26 4.07
C MET A 17 -6.15 1.25 3.08
N MET A 18 -5.27 2.11 3.56
CA MET A 18 -4.62 3.16 2.78
C MET A 18 -3.11 3.07 2.93
N ALA A 19 -2.38 3.09 1.82
CA ALA A 19 -0.93 3.18 1.79
C ALA A 19 -0.50 4.49 1.10
N LEU A 20 0.32 5.29 1.79
CA LEU A 20 0.93 6.49 1.26
C LEU A 20 2.25 6.13 0.58
N HIS A 21 2.38 6.48 -0.70
CA HIS A 21 3.63 6.43 -1.43
C HIS A 21 4.07 7.85 -1.80
N THR A 22 5.36 8.09 -1.73
CA THR A 22 5.95 9.40 -2.05
C THR A 22 6.71 9.40 -3.37
N TRP A 23 6.87 8.24 -4.00
CA TRP A 23 7.75 8.03 -5.17
C TRP A 23 6.99 7.81 -6.47
N GLY A 24 7.55 8.33 -7.55
CA GLY A 24 7.24 7.95 -8.90
C GLY A 24 8.15 6.80 -9.40
N ARG A 25 7.97 6.42 -10.66
CA ARG A 25 8.72 5.30 -11.27
C ARG A 25 10.19 5.58 -11.50
N LYS A 26 10.58 6.85 -11.50
CA LYS A 26 11.96 7.34 -11.65
C LYS A 26 12.58 7.75 -10.33
N LEU A 27 12.00 7.32 -9.21
CA LEU A 27 12.34 7.81 -7.88
C LEU A 27 12.18 9.34 -7.74
N ASP A 28 11.34 9.96 -8.56
CA ASP A 28 10.93 11.34 -8.41
C ASP A 28 9.88 11.47 -7.30
N LEU A 29 9.81 12.66 -6.70
CA LEU A 29 8.80 12.93 -5.68
C LEU A 29 7.41 12.98 -6.32
N HIS A 30 6.60 11.98 -6.03
CA HIS A 30 5.25 11.82 -6.55
C HIS A 30 4.29 11.29 -5.48
N PRO A 31 3.89 12.15 -4.51
CA PRO A 31 3.00 11.72 -3.43
C PRO A 31 1.65 11.25 -3.96
N HIS A 32 1.26 10.04 -3.59
CA HIS A 32 -0.02 9.47 -3.95
C HIS A 32 -0.45 8.39 -2.95
N MET A 33 -1.72 8.06 -2.96
CA MET A 33 -2.29 7.09 -2.03
C MET A 33 -2.94 5.94 -2.78
N HIS A 34 -2.66 4.73 -2.31
CA HIS A 34 -3.37 3.52 -2.69
C HIS A 34 -4.38 3.17 -1.61
N CYS A 35 -5.64 3.04 -2.00
CA CYS A 35 -6.70 2.66 -1.08
C CYS A 35 -7.33 1.35 -1.53
N LEU A 36 -7.44 0.41 -0.60
CA LEU A 36 -8.23 -0.81 -0.76
C LEU A 36 -9.48 -0.67 0.09
N VAL A 37 -10.65 -0.77 -0.54
CA VAL A 37 -11.94 -0.56 0.11
C VAL A 37 -12.75 -1.83 -0.02
N SER A 38 -13.37 -2.28 1.07
CA SER A 38 -14.30 -3.43 1.01
C SER A 38 -15.50 -3.12 0.12
N ALA A 39 -15.95 -4.09 -0.67
CA ALA A 39 -17.12 -3.96 -1.51
C ALA A 39 -18.43 -4.15 -0.73
N GLY A 40 -18.45 -3.70 0.50
CA GLY A 40 -19.56 -3.72 1.42
C GLY A 40 -19.13 -3.20 2.79
N GLY A 41 -20.07 -3.15 3.71
CA GLY A 41 -19.81 -2.69 5.05
C GLY A 41 -21.03 -2.88 5.96
N LEU A 42 -20.89 -2.51 7.22
CA LEU A 42 -22.00 -2.55 8.17
C LEU A 42 -22.85 -1.29 8.06
N THR A 43 -24.15 -1.47 8.01
CA THR A 43 -25.13 -0.40 8.15
C THR A 43 -25.10 0.17 9.58
N LYS A 44 -25.85 1.23 9.84
CA LYS A 44 -26.04 1.78 11.21
C LYS A 44 -26.68 0.75 12.15
N GLN A 45 -27.51 -0.14 11.63
CA GLN A 45 -28.18 -1.22 12.37
C GLN A 45 -27.24 -2.37 12.68
N GLY A 46 -26.10 -2.43 12.01
CA GLY A 46 -25.09 -3.48 12.22
C GLY A 46 -25.19 -4.64 11.24
N ASP A 47 -26.07 -4.54 10.23
CA ASP A 47 -26.24 -5.54 9.19
C ASP A 47 -25.19 -5.35 8.08
N TRP A 48 -24.77 -6.45 7.48
CA TRP A 48 -23.89 -6.40 6.31
C TRP A 48 -24.67 -5.98 5.07
N ARG A 49 -24.20 -4.94 4.40
CA ARG A 49 -24.70 -4.53 3.09
C ARG A 49 -23.59 -4.60 2.07
N ALA A 50 -23.73 -5.47 1.08
CA ALA A 50 -22.84 -5.51 -0.07
C ALA A 50 -23.11 -4.32 -0.99
N LEU A 51 -22.03 -3.71 -1.50
CA LEU A 51 -22.11 -2.76 -2.61
C LEU A 51 -21.98 -3.54 -3.93
N GLY A 52 -22.70 -3.12 -4.96
CA GLY A 52 -22.56 -3.67 -6.30
C GLY A 52 -21.20 -3.33 -6.94
N ASN A 53 -21.13 -3.38 -8.27
CA ASN A 53 -19.89 -3.07 -8.99
C ASN A 53 -19.47 -1.61 -8.94
N PHE A 54 -20.30 -0.76 -8.38
CA PHE A 54 -20.09 0.68 -8.33
C PHE A 54 -19.96 1.16 -6.88
N LEU A 55 -18.81 1.72 -6.55
CA LEU A 55 -18.53 2.21 -5.20
C LEU A 55 -19.02 3.66 -5.00
N VAL A 56 -18.44 4.61 -5.72
CA VAL A 56 -18.77 6.05 -5.69
C VAL A 56 -18.23 6.65 -6.99
N PRO A 57 -18.89 7.64 -7.60
CA PRO A 57 -18.34 8.32 -8.79
C PRO A 57 -16.97 8.92 -8.51
N GLY A 58 -16.01 8.67 -9.39
CA GLY A 58 -14.63 9.17 -9.25
C GLY A 58 -14.54 10.68 -9.12
N ASP A 59 -15.43 11.41 -9.82
CA ASP A 59 -15.50 12.88 -9.77
C ASP A 59 -15.96 13.42 -8.42
N VAL A 60 -16.87 12.71 -7.76
CA VAL A 60 -17.32 13.04 -6.41
C VAL A 60 -16.16 12.89 -5.42
N ILE A 61 -15.45 11.76 -5.48
CA ILE A 61 -14.28 11.52 -4.63
C ILE A 61 -13.21 12.58 -4.92
N ARG A 62 -12.93 12.87 -6.19
CA ARG A 62 -11.93 13.86 -6.61
C ARG A 62 -12.22 15.24 -6.03
N THR A 63 -13.45 15.69 -6.17
CA THR A 63 -13.87 17.01 -5.69
C THR A 63 -13.79 17.10 -4.17
N LEU A 64 -14.31 16.08 -3.47
CA LEU A 64 -14.29 16.06 -2.01
C LEU A 64 -12.86 15.96 -1.47
N PHE A 65 -12.04 15.09 -2.05
CA PHE A 65 -10.65 14.91 -1.63
C PHE A 65 -9.85 16.21 -1.83
N ARG A 66 -9.95 16.84 -3.01
CA ARG A 66 -9.32 18.13 -3.29
C ARG A 66 -9.73 19.18 -2.27
N GLY A 67 -11.04 19.33 -2.03
CA GLY A 67 -11.55 20.33 -1.09
C GLY A 67 -11.03 20.12 0.33
N LYS A 68 -11.09 18.89 0.83
CA LYS A 68 -10.60 18.56 2.18
C LYS A 68 -9.09 18.73 2.32
N PHE A 69 -8.33 18.27 1.33
CA PHE A 69 -6.87 18.42 1.33
C PHE A 69 -6.47 19.89 1.34
N GLN A 70 -7.08 20.69 0.49
CA GLN A 70 -6.82 22.13 0.41
C GLN A 70 -7.19 22.83 1.72
N ALA A 71 -8.33 22.49 2.32
CA ALA A 71 -8.72 23.04 3.60
C ALA A 71 -7.70 22.73 4.71
N LEU A 72 -7.21 21.50 4.76
CA LEU A 72 -6.17 21.09 5.73
C LEU A 72 -4.84 21.83 5.52
N ILE A 73 -4.41 21.99 4.27
CA ILE A 73 -3.19 22.75 3.94
C ILE A 73 -3.34 24.21 4.38
N LYS A 74 -4.49 24.83 4.09
CA LYS A 74 -4.78 26.19 4.54
C LYS A 74 -4.75 26.32 6.06
N GLN A 75 -5.43 25.43 6.77
CA GLN A 75 -5.43 25.41 8.23
C GLN A 75 -4.04 25.23 8.82
N GLY A 76 -3.25 24.29 8.30
CA GLY A 76 -1.89 24.05 8.75
C GLY A 76 -0.99 25.25 8.52
N PHE A 77 -1.16 25.97 7.40
CA PHE A 77 -0.45 27.20 7.14
C PHE A 77 -0.84 28.32 8.12
N GLU A 78 -2.14 28.55 8.30
CA GLU A 78 -2.67 29.60 9.20
C GLU A 78 -2.30 29.35 10.68
N ARG A 79 -2.11 28.09 11.07
CA ARG A 79 -1.64 27.71 12.42
C ARG A 79 -0.13 27.72 12.59
N GLY A 80 0.65 27.99 11.52
CA GLY A 80 2.09 27.91 11.56
C GLY A 80 2.65 26.49 11.66
N GLU A 81 1.84 25.47 11.37
CA GLU A 81 2.24 24.05 11.38
C GLU A 81 3.03 23.66 10.11
N LEU A 82 2.96 24.49 9.06
CA LEU A 82 3.68 24.26 7.81
C LEU A 82 4.92 25.12 7.75
N VAL A 83 6.08 24.47 7.66
CA VAL A 83 7.37 25.14 7.41
C VAL A 83 7.53 25.32 5.91
N LEU A 84 7.56 26.55 5.44
CA LEU A 84 7.81 26.83 4.04
C LEU A 84 9.31 26.74 3.73
N PRO A 85 9.67 26.26 2.51
CA PRO A 85 11.04 26.39 2.02
C PRO A 85 11.52 27.85 2.06
N GLN A 86 12.82 28.06 2.27
CA GLN A 86 13.41 29.41 2.41
C GLN A 86 13.19 30.30 1.18
N ASP A 87 13.11 29.69 0.00
CA ASP A 87 12.88 30.36 -1.27
C ASP A 87 11.40 30.60 -1.59
N LEU A 88 10.46 30.15 -0.72
CA LEU A 88 9.04 30.32 -0.92
C LEU A 88 8.43 31.35 0.01
N SER A 89 8.09 32.53 -0.54
CA SER A 89 7.39 33.57 0.20
C SER A 89 5.93 33.19 0.50
N THR A 90 5.31 33.88 1.48
CA THR A 90 3.87 33.74 1.77
C THR A 90 3.00 33.99 0.55
N SER A 91 3.31 34.98 -0.27
CA SER A 91 2.57 35.25 -1.50
C SER A 91 2.75 34.12 -2.53
N GLY A 92 3.96 33.58 -2.63
CA GLY A 92 4.26 32.40 -3.46
C GLY A 92 3.47 31.17 -3.03
N PHE A 93 3.37 30.93 -1.71
CA PHE A 93 2.54 29.86 -1.17
C PHE A 93 1.08 30.00 -1.63
N TRP A 94 0.47 31.18 -1.48
CA TRP A 94 -0.91 31.38 -1.90
C TRP A 94 -1.12 31.29 -3.41
N GLN A 95 -0.12 31.63 -4.21
CA GLN A 95 -0.16 31.39 -5.65
C GLN A 95 -0.16 29.89 -5.98
N LEU A 96 0.73 29.12 -5.35
CA LEU A 96 0.78 27.66 -5.50
C LEU A 96 -0.53 27.00 -5.03
N TYR A 97 -1.06 27.44 -3.90
CA TYR A 97 -2.32 26.96 -3.36
C TYR A 97 -3.48 27.13 -4.35
N ARG A 98 -3.62 28.33 -4.93
CA ARG A 98 -4.65 28.62 -5.95
C ARG A 98 -4.43 27.83 -7.24
N ARG A 99 -3.18 27.66 -7.67
CA ARG A 99 -2.85 26.84 -8.85
C ARG A 99 -3.21 25.37 -8.61
N ALA A 100 -2.88 24.81 -7.44
CA ALA A 100 -3.21 23.43 -7.08
C ALA A 100 -4.73 23.21 -7.04
N TYR A 101 -5.50 24.18 -6.59
CA TYR A 101 -6.98 24.10 -6.61
C TYR A 101 -7.55 24.02 -8.04
N LYS A 102 -6.95 24.74 -8.99
CA LYS A 102 -7.38 24.76 -10.40
C LYS A 102 -6.95 23.50 -11.18
N LYS A 103 -5.92 22.79 -10.73
CA LYS A 103 -5.47 21.55 -11.38
C LYS A 103 -6.49 20.43 -11.22
N THR A 104 -6.53 19.56 -12.24
CA THR A 104 -7.30 18.32 -12.18
C THR A 104 -6.55 17.33 -11.31
N TRP A 105 -7.16 16.94 -10.20
CA TRP A 105 -6.65 15.90 -9.32
C TRP A 105 -6.96 14.52 -9.91
N CYS A 106 -6.02 13.60 -9.82
CA CYS A 106 -6.23 12.25 -10.32
C CYS A 106 -6.84 11.38 -9.23
N VAL A 107 -8.01 10.82 -9.54
CA VAL A 107 -8.60 9.73 -8.78
C VAL A 107 -8.94 8.64 -9.77
N ARG A 108 -8.39 7.44 -9.55
CA ARG A 108 -8.67 6.27 -10.38
C ARG A 108 -9.27 5.19 -9.49
N ILE A 109 -10.46 4.77 -9.84
CA ILE A 109 -11.12 3.61 -9.24
C ILE A 109 -10.89 2.45 -10.19
N GLN A 110 -10.37 1.35 -9.67
CA GLN A 110 -10.17 0.13 -10.43
C GLN A 110 -11.34 -0.82 -10.19
N GLU A 111 -11.44 -1.81 -11.06
CA GLU A 111 -12.41 -2.87 -10.93
C GLU A 111 -12.22 -3.65 -9.64
N ARG A 112 -13.31 -4.21 -9.17
CA ARG A 112 -13.36 -5.03 -7.97
C ARG A 112 -12.56 -6.31 -8.16
N TYR A 113 -11.76 -6.67 -7.16
CA TYR A 113 -11.15 -8.00 -7.14
C TYR A 113 -12.21 -9.04 -6.80
N GLU A 114 -12.36 -10.02 -7.67
CA GLU A 114 -13.27 -11.14 -7.44
C GLU A 114 -12.67 -12.20 -6.52
N HIS A 115 -11.32 -12.24 -6.42
CA HIS A 115 -10.59 -13.26 -5.67
C HIS A 115 -9.61 -12.68 -4.66
N GLY A 116 -9.45 -13.39 -3.54
CA GLY A 116 -8.50 -13.03 -2.48
C GLY A 116 -7.05 -12.92 -2.97
N LYS A 117 -6.65 -13.67 -4.00
CA LYS A 117 -5.34 -13.58 -4.64
C LYS A 117 -5.05 -12.17 -5.16
N GLY A 118 -6.01 -11.54 -5.83
CA GLY A 118 -5.86 -10.16 -6.30
C GLY A 118 -5.64 -9.17 -5.16
N VAL A 119 -6.41 -9.33 -4.08
CA VAL A 119 -6.25 -8.54 -2.85
C VAL A 119 -4.87 -8.75 -2.24
N ALA A 120 -4.43 -10.00 -2.08
CA ALA A 120 -3.12 -10.33 -1.51
C ALA A 120 -1.97 -9.73 -2.34
N CYS A 121 -2.04 -9.84 -3.67
CA CYS A 121 -1.06 -9.21 -4.57
C CYS A 121 -1.05 -7.68 -4.45
N TYR A 122 -2.22 -7.06 -4.31
CA TYR A 122 -2.34 -5.62 -4.10
C TYR A 122 -1.68 -5.20 -2.77
N LEU A 123 -1.98 -5.90 -1.69
CA LEU A 123 -1.42 -5.62 -0.37
C LEU A 123 0.10 -5.81 -0.35
N ALA A 124 0.60 -6.90 -0.93
CA ALA A 124 2.04 -7.15 -1.02
C ALA A 124 2.76 -6.02 -1.79
N ARG A 125 2.16 -5.57 -2.88
CA ARG A 125 2.75 -4.51 -3.73
C ARG A 125 2.73 -3.14 -3.06
N TYR A 126 1.63 -2.77 -2.45
CA TYR A 126 1.42 -1.38 -2.01
C TYR A 126 1.60 -1.16 -0.51
N CYS A 127 1.48 -2.19 0.32
CA CYS A 127 1.70 -2.07 1.77
C CYS A 127 3.12 -2.45 2.21
N LYS A 128 3.79 -3.34 1.45
CA LYS A 128 5.16 -3.79 1.75
C LYS A 128 6.19 -3.42 0.68
N GLY A 129 5.74 -3.01 -0.51
CA GLY A 129 6.63 -2.59 -1.59
C GLY A 129 7.34 -1.28 -1.26
N GLY A 130 8.65 -1.22 -1.53
CA GLY A 130 9.44 0.01 -1.44
C GLY A 130 9.45 0.80 -2.76
N PRO A 131 10.15 1.93 -2.80
CA PRO A 131 10.25 2.80 -3.99
C PRO A 131 11.00 2.14 -5.14
N LEU A 132 11.78 1.12 -4.90
CA LEU A 132 12.60 0.43 -5.88
C LEU A 132 12.53 -1.08 -5.67
N HIS A 133 12.25 -1.81 -6.74
CA HIS A 133 12.35 -3.26 -6.73
C HIS A 133 13.76 -3.69 -7.22
N PRO A 134 14.41 -4.70 -6.61
CA PRO A 134 15.76 -5.11 -7.00
C PRO A 134 15.95 -5.37 -8.51
N LYS A 135 14.94 -5.94 -9.17
CA LYS A 135 14.96 -6.20 -10.63
C LYS A 135 14.97 -4.92 -11.49
N GLN A 136 14.73 -3.76 -10.90
CA GLN A 136 14.83 -2.48 -11.60
C GLN A 136 16.27 -1.96 -11.66
N LEU A 137 17.14 -2.44 -10.79
CA LEU A 137 18.57 -2.12 -10.85
C LEU A 137 19.21 -2.94 -11.99
N VAL A 138 19.58 -2.25 -13.07
CA VAL A 138 20.15 -2.88 -14.27
C VAL A 138 21.65 -3.00 -14.15
N MET A 139 22.31 -1.93 -13.72
CA MET A 139 23.76 -1.86 -13.60
C MET A 139 24.16 -0.79 -12.58
N ILE A 140 25.24 -1.04 -11.87
CA ILE A 140 25.89 -0.07 -10.98
C ILE A 140 27.35 0.02 -11.39
N ASP A 141 27.77 1.17 -11.85
CA ASP A 141 29.18 1.46 -12.16
C ASP A 141 29.76 2.46 -11.15
N ASN A 142 31.01 2.87 -11.38
CA ASN A 142 31.71 3.78 -10.47
C ASN A 142 31.12 5.19 -10.43
N ARG A 143 30.28 5.58 -11.38
CA ARG A 143 29.73 6.94 -11.50
C ARG A 143 28.20 6.97 -11.42
N GLN A 144 27.53 5.94 -11.89
CA GLN A 144 26.08 5.93 -12.08
C GLN A 144 25.41 4.66 -11.57
N VAL A 145 24.15 4.80 -11.24
CA VAL A 145 23.20 3.70 -11.00
C VAL A 145 22.20 3.71 -12.14
N HIS A 146 22.12 2.63 -12.87
CA HIS A 146 21.20 2.45 -13.99
C HIS A 146 19.98 1.67 -13.53
N MET A 147 18.81 2.28 -13.69
CA MET A 147 17.55 1.67 -13.29
C MET A 147 16.55 1.62 -14.44
N SER A 148 15.82 0.51 -14.55
CA SER A 148 14.74 0.35 -15.52
C SER A 148 13.41 0.83 -14.94
N TYR A 149 12.56 1.40 -15.79
CA TYR A 149 11.21 1.79 -15.47
C TYR A 149 10.29 1.64 -16.68
N LEU A 150 9.02 1.37 -16.45
CA LEU A 150 8.00 1.34 -17.50
C LEU A 150 7.49 2.77 -17.76
N ASP A 151 7.72 3.30 -18.95
CA ASP A 151 7.14 4.59 -19.35
C ASP A 151 5.67 4.39 -19.75
N HIS A 152 4.78 5.18 -19.13
CA HIS A 152 3.35 5.08 -19.40
C HIS A 152 2.91 5.62 -20.75
N ARG A 153 3.70 6.53 -21.35
CA ARG A 153 3.34 7.20 -22.58
C ARG A 153 3.39 6.25 -23.77
N ASP A 154 4.44 5.44 -23.81
CA ASP A 154 4.67 4.49 -24.91
C ASP A 154 4.63 3.02 -24.46
N LYS A 155 4.36 2.76 -23.16
CA LYS A 155 4.33 1.44 -22.53
C LYS A 155 5.62 0.61 -22.73
N ARG A 156 6.75 1.28 -22.92
CA ARG A 156 8.06 0.66 -23.11
C ARG A 156 8.87 0.71 -21.82
N VAL A 157 9.68 -0.31 -21.62
CA VAL A 157 10.69 -0.32 -20.56
C VAL A 157 11.87 0.54 -21.03
N LYS A 158 12.23 1.53 -20.22
CA LYS A 158 13.36 2.44 -20.46
C LYS A 158 14.35 2.32 -19.33
N THR A 159 15.59 2.62 -19.60
CA THR A 159 16.66 2.69 -18.61
C THR A 159 17.06 4.15 -18.39
N GLN A 160 17.27 4.51 -17.13
CA GLN A 160 17.76 5.82 -16.71
C GLN A 160 19.03 5.64 -15.89
N GLY A 161 20.11 6.33 -16.28
CA GLY A 161 21.33 6.48 -15.47
C GLY A 161 21.21 7.69 -14.56
N LEU A 162 21.44 7.52 -13.28
CA LEU A 162 21.52 8.59 -12.28
C LEU A 162 22.92 8.61 -11.68
N LYS A 163 23.49 9.81 -11.46
CA LYS A 163 24.70 9.92 -10.63
C LYS A 163 24.43 9.29 -9.27
N ARG A 164 25.44 8.69 -8.65
CA ARG A 164 25.26 8.00 -7.36
C ARG A 164 24.63 8.89 -6.30
N GLU A 165 25.11 10.13 -6.18
CA GLU A 165 24.60 11.10 -5.21
C GLU A 165 23.12 11.42 -5.45
N GLU A 166 22.74 11.62 -6.72
CA GLU A 166 21.36 11.91 -7.10
C GLU A 166 20.45 10.70 -6.86
N PHE A 167 20.93 9.49 -7.17
CA PHE A 167 20.20 8.26 -6.86
C PHE A 167 19.91 8.14 -5.36
N PHE A 168 20.95 8.27 -4.53
CA PHE A 168 20.77 8.18 -3.08
C PHE A 168 19.92 9.31 -2.53
N LYS A 169 20.09 10.55 -3.01
CA LYS A 169 19.24 11.67 -2.61
C LYS A 169 17.78 11.38 -2.87
N ARG A 170 17.44 10.89 -4.07
CA ARG A 170 16.06 10.51 -4.41
C ARG A 170 15.57 9.34 -3.57
N TYR A 171 16.35 8.27 -3.48
CA TYR A 171 15.96 7.07 -2.74
C TYR A 171 15.72 7.36 -1.26
N LEU A 172 16.64 8.05 -0.61
CA LEU A 172 16.56 8.39 0.81
C LEU A 172 15.43 9.38 1.13
N SER A 173 15.06 10.24 0.18
CA SER A 173 13.92 11.16 0.37
C SER A 173 12.57 10.45 0.51
N HIS A 174 12.50 9.17 0.19
CA HIS A 174 11.30 8.34 0.34
C HIS A 174 11.25 7.54 1.63
N ILE A 175 12.30 7.60 2.45
CA ILE A 175 12.30 6.99 3.78
C ILE A 175 11.34 7.81 4.65
N PRO A 176 10.29 7.19 5.22
CA PRO A 176 9.38 7.89 6.10
C PRO A 176 10.11 8.42 7.33
N VAL A 177 9.74 9.60 7.79
CA VAL A 177 10.20 10.10 9.08
C VAL A 177 9.69 9.21 10.22
N ASP A 178 10.42 9.18 11.32
CA ASP A 178 10.05 8.38 12.48
C ASP A 178 8.64 8.71 12.96
N GLY A 179 7.86 7.67 13.29
CA GLY A 179 6.48 7.82 13.73
C GLY A 179 5.46 8.03 12.60
N LEU A 180 5.88 8.22 11.34
CA LEU A 180 4.94 8.33 10.23
C LEU A 180 4.43 6.96 9.79
N HIS A 181 3.19 6.65 10.13
CA HIS A 181 2.51 5.46 9.63
C HIS A 181 2.09 5.64 8.17
N THR A 182 2.82 5.04 7.24
CA THR A 182 2.52 5.09 5.80
C THR A 182 1.33 4.20 5.43
N VAL A 183 1.04 3.18 6.22
CA VAL A 183 -0.16 2.34 6.06
C VAL A 183 -1.13 2.65 7.20
N ARG A 184 -2.37 2.99 6.85
CA ARG A 184 -3.43 3.33 7.79
C ARG A 184 -4.70 2.54 7.51
N HIS A 185 -5.44 2.26 8.57
CA HIS A 185 -6.67 1.47 8.53
C HIS A 185 -7.84 2.29 9.06
N PHE A 186 -8.98 2.23 8.38
CA PHE A 186 -10.17 2.99 8.72
C PHE A 186 -11.42 2.10 8.66
N GLY A 187 -12.48 2.58 9.30
CA GLY A 187 -13.77 1.90 9.32
C GLY A 187 -13.68 0.53 9.99
N LEU A 188 -14.10 -0.52 9.32
CA LEU A 188 -14.06 -1.88 9.87
C LEU A 188 -12.63 -2.38 10.15
N TYR A 189 -11.61 -1.83 9.46
CA TYR A 189 -10.21 -2.22 9.69
C TYR A 189 -9.49 -1.35 10.71
N ALA A 190 -10.14 -0.34 11.25
CA ALA A 190 -9.55 0.44 12.34
C ALA A 190 -9.34 -0.46 13.57
N PRO A 191 -8.20 -0.33 14.29
CA PRO A 191 -7.95 -1.13 15.49
C PRO A 191 -9.05 -1.08 16.54
N ALA A 192 -9.71 0.09 16.66
CA ALA A 192 -10.85 0.28 17.57
C ALA A 192 -12.15 -0.44 17.12
N SER A 193 -12.17 -1.01 15.91
CA SER A 193 -13.37 -1.64 15.32
C SER A 193 -13.39 -3.17 15.43
N LYS A 194 -12.58 -3.78 16.30
CA LYS A 194 -12.45 -5.25 16.40
C LYS A 194 -13.80 -5.97 16.54
N ALA A 195 -14.68 -5.52 17.41
CA ALA A 195 -15.99 -6.15 17.63
C ALA A 195 -16.91 -6.06 16.40
N ARG A 196 -16.89 -4.91 15.69
CA ARG A 196 -17.62 -4.74 14.42
C ARG A 196 -17.04 -5.59 13.30
N HIS A 197 -15.72 -5.70 13.25
CA HIS A 197 -15.03 -6.56 12.29
C HIS A 197 -15.39 -8.04 12.52
N ALA A 198 -15.40 -8.51 13.77
CA ALA A 198 -15.79 -9.88 14.11
C ALA A 198 -17.24 -10.19 13.70
N ARG A 199 -18.18 -9.28 13.97
CA ARG A 199 -19.58 -9.43 13.51
C ARG A 199 -19.68 -9.48 11.99
N CYS A 200 -18.92 -8.62 11.29
CA CYS A 200 -18.87 -8.61 9.84
C CYS A 200 -18.32 -9.93 9.30
N ALA A 201 -17.24 -10.45 9.88
CA ALA A 201 -16.63 -11.72 9.49
C ALA A 201 -17.59 -12.90 9.67
N ALA A 202 -18.30 -12.96 10.79
CA ALA A 202 -19.32 -13.98 11.05
C ALA A 202 -20.45 -13.92 10.01
N HIS A 203 -20.96 -12.71 9.73
CA HIS A 203 -22.04 -12.52 8.76
C HIS A 203 -21.61 -12.90 7.33
N VAL A 204 -20.42 -12.47 6.92
CA VAL A 204 -19.86 -12.83 5.61
C VAL A 204 -19.56 -14.33 5.53
N GLY A 205 -19.06 -14.94 6.59
CA GLY A 205 -18.82 -16.38 6.68
C GLY A 205 -20.11 -17.17 6.46
N THR A 206 -21.22 -16.74 7.07
CA THR A 206 -22.55 -17.35 6.87
C THR A 206 -23.02 -17.24 5.42
N LEU A 207 -22.81 -16.09 4.78
CA LEU A 207 -23.22 -15.86 3.39
C LEU A 207 -22.37 -16.62 2.36
N THR A 208 -21.09 -16.78 2.65
CA THR A 208 -20.11 -17.35 1.70
C THR A 208 -19.79 -18.81 1.98
N GLY A 209 -20.27 -19.37 3.09
CA GLY A 209 -19.91 -20.72 3.53
C GLY A 209 -18.44 -20.88 3.90
N VAL A 210 -17.72 -19.76 4.11
CA VAL A 210 -16.33 -19.79 4.57
C VAL A 210 -16.31 -20.11 6.06
N ASP A 211 -15.63 -21.19 6.39
CA ASP A 211 -15.41 -21.62 7.77
C ASP A 211 -14.72 -20.50 8.60
N PRO A 212 -15.32 -20.06 9.73
CA PRO A 212 -14.73 -19.07 10.62
C PRO A 212 -13.35 -19.47 11.13
N SER A 213 -13.03 -20.78 11.19
CA SER A 213 -11.72 -21.28 11.60
C SER A 213 -10.62 -21.12 10.54
N TYR A 214 -10.96 -20.58 9.35
CA TYR A 214 -9.97 -20.34 8.28
C TYR A 214 -8.79 -19.47 8.73
N GLY A 215 -9.06 -18.46 9.57
CA GLY A 215 -8.02 -17.64 10.19
C GLY A 215 -7.11 -18.40 11.16
N GLU A 216 -7.62 -19.41 11.83
CA GLU A 216 -6.83 -20.29 12.70
C GLU A 216 -6.03 -21.30 11.89
N ARG A 217 -6.60 -21.82 10.80
CA ARG A 217 -5.86 -22.67 9.85
C ARG A 217 -4.72 -21.92 9.16
N LEU A 218 -4.90 -20.63 8.84
CA LEU A 218 -3.79 -19.80 8.35
C LEU A 218 -2.68 -19.62 9.39
N LYS A 219 -3.01 -19.53 10.69
CA LYS A 219 -2.01 -19.55 11.75
C LYS A 219 -1.30 -20.90 11.85
N ALA A 220 -2.02 -21.99 11.63
CA ALA A 220 -1.46 -23.35 11.60
C ALA A 220 -0.58 -23.61 10.36
N MET A 221 -0.71 -22.80 9.29
CA MET A 221 0.19 -22.81 8.13
C MET A 221 1.47 -21.98 8.34
N LEU A 222 1.68 -21.42 9.53
CA LEU A 222 2.98 -20.85 9.88
C LEU A 222 4.04 -21.94 9.75
N ILE A 223 5.13 -21.61 9.06
CA ILE A 223 6.29 -22.49 8.95
C ILE A 223 6.79 -22.74 10.37
N CYS A 224 6.64 -23.97 10.84
CA CYS A 224 7.09 -24.37 12.15
C CYS A 224 8.44 -25.08 12.06
N CYS A 225 9.26 -24.91 13.07
CA CYS A 225 10.50 -25.67 13.20
C CYS A 225 10.20 -27.16 13.22
N ARG A 226 10.88 -27.95 12.39
CA ARG A 226 10.67 -29.41 12.31
C ARG A 226 11.13 -30.15 13.56
N GLU A 227 12.02 -29.56 14.35
CA GLU A 227 12.56 -30.17 15.56
C GLU A 227 11.73 -29.83 16.82
N CYS A 228 11.31 -28.57 16.99
CA CYS A 228 10.63 -28.15 18.22
C CYS A 228 9.19 -27.69 18.02
N GLY A 229 8.67 -27.67 16.79
CA GLY A 229 7.29 -27.25 16.48
C GLY A 229 6.99 -25.77 16.64
N SER A 230 7.94 -24.97 17.10
CA SER A 230 7.73 -23.52 17.30
C SER A 230 7.57 -22.78 15.99
N ALA A 231 6.69 -21.76 15.97
CA ALA A 231 6.50 -20.89 14.81
C ALA A 231 7.81 -20.17 14.46
N MET A 232 8.27 -20.35 13.23
CA MET A 232 9.48 -19.68 12.74
C MET A 232 9.16 -18.28 12.24
N ARG A 233 9.99 -17.32 12.59
CA ARG A 233 10.02 -15.99 12.01
C ARG A 233 11.15 -15.89 10.98
N LEU A 234 10.84 -15.36 9.81
CA LEU A 234 11.89 -14.97 8.88
C LEU A 234 12.69 -13.82 9.51
N SER A 235 13.88 -14.15 10.05
CA SER A 235 14.78 -13.15 10.66
C SER A 235 15.74 -12.54 9.63
N TYR A 236 15.99 -13.23 8.52
CA TYR A 236 16.99 -12.84 7.53
C TYR A 236 16.75 -13.54 6.19
N GLN A 237 16.79 -12.79 5.10
CA GLN A 237 16.78 -13.32 3.74
C GLN A 237 18.12 -13.01 3.06
N ARG A 238 18.87 -14.05 2.72
CA ARG A 238 20.15 -13.91 2.01
C ARG A 238 19.84 -13.71 0.53
N TRP A 239 20.15 -12.53 0.01
CA TRP A 239 20.13 -12.30 -1.43
C TRP A 239 21.42 -12.91 -2.02
N ARG A 240 21.30 -13.87 -2.93
CA ARG A 240 22.41 -14.23 -3.78
C ARG A 240 22.64 -13.09 -4.76
N ALA A 241 23.67 -12.28 -4.51
CA ALA A 241 24.23 -11.42 -5.52
C ALA A 241 24.93 -12.32 -6.54
N GLU A 242 24.36 -12.48 -7.70
CA GLU A 242 25.14 -13.02 -8.83
C GLU A 242 26.21 -12.00 -9.16
N LYS A 243 27.44 -12.35 -8.83
CA LYS A 243 28.73 -11.69 -9.14
C LYS A 243 28.86 -10.20 -8.75
N GLY A 244 29.53 -9.92 -7.66
CA GLY A 244 30.35 -8.73 -7.53
C GLY A 244 30.12 -7.79 -6.34
N ILE A 245 29.23 -8.06 -5.39
CA ILE A 245 29.16 -7.26 -4.17
C ILE A 245 29.50 -8.12 -2.96
N SER A 246 30.71 -7.97 -2.45
CA SER A 246 31.13 -8.53 -1.16
C SER A 246 30.61 -7.60 -0.06
N ILE A 247 29.63 -8.05 0.70
CA ILE A 247 29.25 -7.39 1.94
C ILE A 247 30.04 -8.08 3.06
N ASN A 248 30.82 -7.27 3.78
CA ASN A 248 31.69 -7.73 4.84
C ASN A 248 30.92 -8.40 5.97
N LYS A 249 31.35 -9.61 6.36
CA LYS A 249 30.63 -10.54 7.23
C LYS A 249 30.77 -10.26 8.73
N GLU A 250 31.58 -9.31 9.15
CA GLU A 250 32.05 -9.23 10.53
C GLU A 250 31.12 -8.61 11.57
N SER A 251 30.02 -7.96 11.16
CA SER A 251 29.16 -7.26 12.13
C SER A 251 27.87 -7.95 12.56
N LEU A 252 27.62 -9.20 12.13
CA LEU A 252 26.35 -9.89 12.36
C LEU A 252 26.45 -11.27 13.05
N GLN A 253 27.63 -11.66 13.54
CA GLN A 253 27.82 -13.01 14.10
C GLN A 253 27.29 -13.24 15.53
N ASP A 254 26.91 -12.21 16.28
CA ASP A 254 26.63 -12.39 17.73
C ASP A 254 25.18 -12.63 18.14
N ARG A 255 24.23 -12.85 17.21
CA ARG A 255 22.81 -13.04 17.60
C ARG A 255 22.04 -14.16 16.92
N ALA A 256 22.67 -15.18 16.34
CA ALA A 256 21.96 -16.29 15.70
C ALA A 256 22.56 -17.66 16.06
N SER A 257 22.11 -18.24 17.13
CA SER A 257 22.23 -19.68 17.39
C SER A 257 20.93 -20.37 16.96
N GLY A 258 20.86 -20.79 15.69
CA GLY A 258 19.78 -21.61 15.15
C GLY A 258 20.02 -21.91 13.64
N PRO A 259 19.73 -23.14 13.16
CA PRO A 259 20.03 -23.53 11.79
C PRO A 259 19.14 -22.82 10.77
N VAL A 260 19.76 -22.23 9.74
CA VAL A 260 19.11 -21.58 8.61
C VAL A 260 18.80 -22.66 7.55
N GLN A 261 17.52 -22.87 7.23
CA GLN A 261 17.11 -23.65 6.06
C GLN A 261 16.87 -22.77 4.83
N GLN A 262 17.39 -23.19 3.69
CA GLN A 262 17.09 -22.63 2.38
C GLN A 262 15.65 -22.98 2.00
N VAL A 263 14.86 -21.99 1.61
CA VAL A 263 13.54 -22.19 1.00
C VAL A 263 13.70 -22.14 -0.51
N ASP A 264 13.38 -23.25 -1.17
CA ASP A 264 13.38 -23.40 -2.62
C ASP A 264 12.17 -22.63 -3.22
N GLU A 265 12.40 -21.81 -4.22
CA GLU A 265 11.36 -21.00 -4.90
C GLU A 265 10.29 -21.82 -5.63
N SER A 266 10.54 -23.12 -5.86
CA SER A 266 9.61 -24.01 -6.58
C SER A 266 8.38 -24.44 -5.78
N VAL A 267 8.35 -24.23 -4.46
CA VAL A 267 7.28 -24.74 -3.57
C VAL A 267 6.06 -23.81 -3.50
N HIS A 268 6.15 -22.59 -3.99
CA HIS A 268 5.05 -21.61 -3.85
C HIS A 268 3.96 -21.64 -4.94
N ALA A 269 4.07 -22.50 -5.93
CA ALA A 269 3.13 -22.49 -7.07
C ALA A 269 1.98 -23.52 -6.99
N THR A 270 1.98 -24.47 -6.03
CA THR A 270 1.12 -25.68 -6.19
C THR A 270 0.07 -25.91 -5.10
N ALA A 271 -0.12 -25.02 -4.14
CA ALA A 271 -0.96 -25.30 -2.97
C ALA A 271 -2.32 -24.57 -2.90
N LEU A 272 -2.85 -24.04 -3.98
CA LEU A 272 -4.21 -23.51 -3.99
C LEU A 272 -5.04 -24.18 -5.07
N ARG A 273 -5.76 -25.26 -4.70
CA ARG A 273 -6.76 -25.91 -5.56
C ARG A 273 -8.04 -25.08 -5.64
N GLU A 274 -8.68 -25.15 -6.79
CA GLU A 274 -9.81 -24.39 -7.33
C GLU A 274 -11.16 -24.47 -6.59
N THR A 275 -11.24 -24.85 -5.32
CA THR A 275 -12.51 -25.07 -4.61
C THR A 275 -12.90 -23.98 -3.62
N ASP A 276 -12.06 -22.98 -3.39
CA ASP A 276 -12.36 -21.94 -2.40
C ASP A 276 -13.07 -20.75 -3.03
N ARG A 277 -14.38 -20.65 -2.80
CA ARG A 277 -15.15 -19.45 -3.12
C ARG A 277 -14.56 -18.21 -2.44
N PRO A 278 -14.53 -17.07 -3.13
CA PRO A 278 -13.74 -15.93 -2.68
C PRO A 278 -14.32 -15.24 -1.45
N PRO A 279 -13.44 -14.69 -0.60
CA PRO A 279 -13.84 -13.72 0.42
C PRO A 279 -14.45 -12.46 -0.24
N PRO A 280 -15.12 -11.59 0.53
CA PRO A 280 -15.79 -10.41 0.00
C PRO A 280 -14.84 -9.58 -0.87
N SER A 281 -15.35 -9.21 -2.00
CA SER A 281 -14.63 -8.50 -3.05
C SER A 281 -14.24 -7.08 -2.64
N TRP A 282 -13.07 -6.64 -3.10
CA TRP A 282 -12.44 -5.39 -2.73
C TRP A 282 -12.23 -4.49 -3.95
N ALA A 283 -12.45 -3.19 -3.80
CA ALA A 283 -12.17 -2.21 -4.84
C ALA A 283 -10.96 -1.35 -4.47
N PRO A 284 -9.87 -1.38 -5.26
CA PRO A 284 -8.75 -0.48 -5.06
C PRO A 284 -9.07 0.92 -5.59
N ILE A 285 -8.67 1.94 -4.84
CA ILE A 285 -8.80 3.34 -5.22
C ILE A 285 -7.41 3.98 -5.17
N PHE A 286 -7.06 4.68 -6.23
CA PHE A 286 -5.82 5.43 -6.34
C PHE A 286 -6.10 6.93 -6.27
N PHE A 287 -5.32 7.64 -5.45
CA PHE A 287 -5.33 9.09 -5.35
C PHE A 287 -3.95 9.65 -5.65
N GLY A 288 -3.86 10.60 -6.55
CA GLY A 288 -2.62 11.29 -6.88
C GLY A 288 -2.87 12.63 -7.58
N LEU A 289 -1.83 13.45 -7.64
CA LEU A 289 -1.80 14.62 -8.50
C LEU A 289 -1.22 14.23 -9.86
N ASN A 290 -1.87 14.63 -10.94
CA ASN A 290 -1.24 14.58 -12.25
C ASN A 290 -0.15 15.64 -12.30
N ALA A 291 1.09 15.21 -12.53
CA ALA A 291 2.23 16.08 -12.77
C ALA A 291 2.11 16.78 -14.12
#